data_79af9cc091ba8feb1e04e763ebfb7d8b
#
_entry.id   79af9cc091ba8feb1e04e763ebfb7d8b
#
_cell.length_a   1.000
_cell.length_b   1.000
_cell.length_c   1.000
_cell.angle_alpha   90.00
_cell.angle_beta   90.00
_cell.angle_gamma   90.00
#
_symmetry.space_group_name_H-M   'P 1'
#
loop_
_entity.id
_entity.type
_entity.pdbx_description
1 polymer ?
#
loop_
_entity_poly.entity_id
_entity_poly.type
_entity_poly.pdbx_seq_one_letter_code
_entity_poly.pdbx_strand_id
1 'polypeptide(L)'
;MTVATASRMDFVRAGRAQPVHLDIGRDHPFLHRAFAAVCFGVMLAGAVMLPAFTVAGVQMRAILPVGLLTLFGILYTNEAWAALHGQRLLLALLGGLAILGAFVSYMYGTPANDILFAVVSIHVQAAVVLLAAAVVARISGLRAAVIATLAVIGVSAVVATLQMLDVSAAWSLRTTFAHMQHQALDELEFFGNRRPMGLSFSPIQLATQLTLAFAIFAAAREKERRATTGVTKTSDPAVILALLVFFAACLATATRSPILGGFIFLAVYAALRRAWWIAMTIIFGSLLAYLAWPLLMETIQSTSPRLTRTDDNSAAARLVFAYYGLRLFLDNPLGYGLVFQPYDLWTKYWTDLYMMRAAHGAQENDLHNYVLSMLNFYGIGILLFVPVLMRLLRNAGAYVIFFIPYFIHIVFHNSGPLDNDTIIWFVIGALSANVVARRKPARRRRFAPREPSQYGGPALAGAGASANRLRLMSPRYGSLQARGGFRAP
;
A
#
# COMPACT_ATOMS: atom_id res chain seq x y z
N MET A 1 -15.60 -17.96 -63.58
CA MET A 1 -14.88 -17.87 -62.29
C MET A 1 -15.10 -16.50 -61.73
N THR A 2 -16.07 -16.32 -60.84
CA THR A 2 -16.49 -15.04 -60.29
C THR A 2 -16.22 -15.11 -58.79
N VAL A 3 -15.24 -14.29 -58.36
CA VAL A 3 -14.87 -14.14 -56.95
C VAL A 3 -15.79 -13.13 -56.33
N ALA A 4 -16.66 -13.60 -55.45
CA ALA A 4 -17.56 -12.76 -54.64
C ALA A 4 -16.79 -12.30 -53.40
N THR A 5 -16.40 -11.04 -53.36
CA THR A 5 -15.89 -10.36 -52.20
C THR A 5 -17.05 -9.96 -51.30
N ALA A 6 -17.25 -10.70 -50.21
CA ALA A 6 -18.14 -10.30 -49.12
C ALA A 6 -17.31 -9.54 -48.06
N SER A 7 -17.34 -8.24 -48.18
CA SER A 7 -16.89 -7.32 -47.12
C SER A 7 -18.13 -6.70 -46.47
N ARG A 8 -18.55 -7.25 -45.36
CA ARG A 8 -19.38 -6.52 -44.39
C ARG A 8 -18.74 -6.56 -43.05
N MET A 9 -17.89 -5.58 -42.78
CA MET A 9 -17.53 -5.21 -41.41
C MET A 9 -18.78 -4.58 -40.76
N ASP A 10 -19.52 -5.36 -40.02
CA ASP A 10 -20.46 -4.83 -39.05
C ASP A 10 -19.67 -4.19 -37.93
N PHE A 11 -19.46 -2.87 -38.04
CA PHE A 11 -19.06 -2.03 -36.93
C PHE A 11 -20.17 -2.10 -35.87
N VAL A 12 -20.03 -3.05 -34.94
CA VAL A 12 -20.76 -3.02 -33.68
C VAL A 12 -20.43 -1.67 -33.04
N ARG A 13 -21.38 -0.74 -33.13
CA ARG A 13 -21.36 0.49 -32.32
C ARG A 13 -21.22 0.05 -30.87
N ALA A 14 -19.99 0.06 -30.37
CA ALA A 14 -19.71 -0.05 -28.96
C ALA A 14 -20.51 1.06 -28.27
N GLY A 15 -21.64 0.71 -27.69
CA GLY A 15 -22.43 1.62 -26.88
C GLY A 15 -21.46 2.27 -25.92
N ARG A 16 -21.38 3.60 -25.93
CA ARG A 16 -20.56 4.38 -24.98
C ARG A 16 -20.88 3.84 -23.60
N ALA A 17 -19.94 3.11 -23.02
CA ALA A 17 -20.02 2.68 -21.63
C ALA A 17 -20.22 3.98 -20.82
N GLN A 18 -21.38 4.12 -20.22
CA GLN A 18 -21.60 5.26 -19.31
C GLN A 18 -20.49 5.22 -18.27
N PRO A 19 -19.86 6.37 -17.98
CA PRO A 19 -18.79 6.44 -17.01
C PRO A 19 -19.29 5.84 -15.70
N VAL A 20 -18.65 4.76 -15.27
CA VAL A 20 -18.90 4.16 -13.96
C VAL A 20 -18.30 5.12 -12.95
N HIS A 21 -19.15 5.96 -12.37
CA HIS A 21 -18.73 6.83 -11.28
C HIS A 21 -18.29 5.97 -10.09
N LEU A 22 -17.00 6.03 -9.75
CA LEU A 22 -16.39 5.39 -8.60
C LEU A 22 -16.71 6.11 -7.28
N ASP A 23 -17.92 6.60 -7.13
CA ASP A 23 -18.39 7.19 -5.88
C ASP A 23 -18.88 6.11 -4.93
N ILE A 24 -17.92 5.44 -4.31
CA ILE A 24 -18.19 4.61 -3.15
C ILE A 24 -18.48 5.56 -1.99
N GLY A 25 -19.45 5.22 -1.18
CA GLY A 25 -19.92 6.07 -0.09
C GLY A 25 -21.11 6.97 -0.46
N ARG A 26 -21.59 6.97 -1.72
CA ARG A 26 -22.82 7.68 -2.08
C ARG A 26 -24.07 7.15 -1.36
N ASP A 27 -24.01 5.91 -0.91
CA ASP A 27 -25.11 5.29 -0.17
C ASP A 27 -25.23 5.83 1.27
N HIS A 28 -24.19 6.54 1.77
CA HIS A 28 -24.20 7.16 3.09
C HIS A 28 -24.46 8.67 3.03
N PRO A 29 -25.19 9.24 3.99
CA PRO A 29 -25.39 10.68 4.11
C PRO A 29 -24.06 11.44 4.16
N PHE A 30 -24.06 12.67 3.66
CA PHE A 30 -22.85 13.51 3.61
C PHE A 30 -22.16 13.63 4.98
N LEU A 31 -22.92 13.82 6.06
CA LEU A 31 -22.38 13.95 7.42
C LEU A 31 -21.65 12.69 7.88
N HIS A 32 -22.18 11.49 7.58
CA HIS A 32 -21.52 10.23 7.91
C HIS A 32 -20.20 10.06 7.16
N ARG A 33 -20.18 10.45 5.88
CA ARG A 33 -18.96 10.42 5.05
C ARG A 33 -17.91 11.40 5.54
N ALA A 34 -18.33 12.62 5.89
CA ALA A 34 -17.43 13.65 6.43
C ALA A 34 -16.86 13.22 7.78
N PHE A 35 -17.71 12.72 8.68
CA PHE A 35 -17.29 12.19 9.97
C PHE A 35 -16.28 11.05 9.81
N ALA A 36 -16.57 10.07 8.95
CA ALA A 36 -15.63 8.98 8.67
C ALA A 36 -14.29 9.48 8.08
N ALA A 37 -14.32 10.48 7.19
CA ALA A 37 -13.10 11.07 6.63
C ALA A 37 -12.25 11.78 7.70
N VAL A 38 -12.87 12.51 8.61
CA VAL A 38 -12.19 13.15 9.75
C VAL A 38 -11.59 12.09 10.67
N CYS A 39 -12.35 11.05 11.02
CA CYS A 39 -11.86 9.94 11.83
C CYS A 39 -10.66 9.24 11.19
N PHE A 40 -10.69 9.03 9.86
CA PHE A 40 -9.55 8.49 9.13
C PHE A 40 -8.31 9.40 9.26
N GLY A 41 -8.50 10.71 9.07
CA GLY A 41 -7.42 11.69 9.21
C GLY A 41 -6.83 11.72 10.62
N VAL A 42 -7.66 11.71 11.66
CA VAL A 42 -7.23 11.69 13.08
C VAL A 42 -6.46 10.42 13.41
N MET A 43 -6.98 9.25 12.99
CA MET A 43 -6.31 7.98 13.18
C MET A 43 -4.94 7.94 12.51
N LEU A 44 -4.84 8.46 11.28
CA LEU A 44 -3.59 8.53 10.55
C LEU A 44 -2.63 9.57 11.17
N ALA A 45 -3.14 10.73 11.61
CA ALA A 45 -2.34 11.74 12.29
C ALA A 45 -1.71 11.20 13.58
N GLY A 46 -2.47 10.43 14.37
CA GLY A 46 -1.94 9.73 15.54
C GLY A 46 -0.81 8.77 15.20
N ALA A 47 -0.92 8.03 14.09
CA ALA A 47 0.13 7.11 13.66
C ALA A 47 1.36 7.82 13.05
N VAL A 48 1.17 8.96 12.38
CA VAL A 48 2.24 9.71 11.70
C VAL A 48 2.99 10.62 12.65
N MET A 49 2.25 11.40 13.46
CA MET A 49 2.80 12.50 14.26
C MET A 49 3.06 12.12 15.71
N LEU A 50 2.36 11.11 16.22
CA LEU A 50 2.40 10.70 17.62
C LEU A 50 2.56 9.17 17.79
N PRO A 51 3.45 8.48 17.04
CA PRO A 51 3.52 7.02 17.06
C PRO A 51 3.92 6.43 18.42
N ALA A 52 4.71 7.15 19.20
CA ALA A 52 5.18 6.72 20.51
C ALA A 52 4.39 7.35 21.69
N PHE A 53 3.45 8.27 21.40
CA PHE A 53 2.62 8.86 22.43
C PHE A 53 1.70 7.84 23.08
N THR A 54 1.74 7.77 24.42
CA THR A 54 0.97 6.79 25.22
C THR A 54 -0.13 7.46 26.03
N VAL A 55 -1.28 6.80 26.09
CA VAL A 55 -2.37 7.14 27.00
C VAL A 55 -2.62 5.91 27.88
N ALA A 56 -2.50 6.09 29.19
CA ALA A 56 -2.62 4.96 30.15
C ALA A 56 -1.68 3.77 29.81
N GLY A 57 -0.45 4.07 29.34
CA GLY A 57 0.53 3.05 28.99
C GLY A 57 0.34 2.38 27.60
N VAL A 58 -0.72 2.72 26.86
CA VAL A 58 -0.98 2.17 25.53
C VAL A 58 -0.71 3.22 24.45
N GLN A 59 -0.03 2.82 23.39
CA GLN A 59 0.32 3.74 22.30
C GLN A 59 -0.92 4.20 21.52
N MET A 60 -0.99 5.51 21.20
CA MET A 60 -2.10 6.12 20.48
C MET A 60 -2.34 5.47 19.11
N ARG A 61 -1.26 5.04 18.44
CA ARG A 61 -1.33 4.31 17.15
C ARG A 61 -2.06 2.96 17.25
N ALA A 62 -2.24 2.41 18.46
CA ALA A 62 -3.02 1.19 18.68
C ALA A 62 -4.44 1.52 19.16
N ILE A 63 -4.59 2.50 20.09
CA ILE A 63 -5.88 2.87 20.69
C ILE A 63 -6.85 3.38 19.62
N LEU A 64 -6.42 4.31 18.77
CA LEU A 64 -7.30 4.95 17.80
C LEU A 64 -7.89 3.94 16.78
N PRO A 65 -7.10 3.05 16.14
CA PRO A 65 -7.66 2.05 15.25
C PRO A 65 -8.62 1.08 15.92
N VAL A 66 -8.33 0.64 17.16
CA VAL A 66 -9.21 -0.24 17.93
C VAL A 66 -10.53 0.48 18.23
N GLY A 67 -10.46 1.70 18.79
CA GLY A 67 -11.66 2.49 19.12
C GLY A 67 -12.52 2.76 17.90
N LEU A 68 -11.92 3.14 16.77
CA LEU A 68 -12.65 3.40 15.53
C LEU A 68 -13.20 2.13 14.89
N LEU A 69 -12.45 1.03 14.90
CA LEU A 69 -12.98 -0.25 14.41
C LEU A 69 -14.20 -0.71 15.22
N THR A 70 -14.15 -0.55 16.53
CA THR A 70 -15.29 -0.86 17.42
C THR A 70 -16.47 0.07 17.13
N LEU A 71 -16.25 1.38 17.10
CA LEU A 71 -17.30 2.38 16.83
C LEU A 71 -17.98 2.13 15.48
N PHE A 72 -17.18 2.06 14.43
CA PHE A 72 -17.71 1.87 13.07
C PHE A 72 -18.22 0.43 12.84
N GLY A 73 -17.67 -0.56 13.54
CA GLY A 73 -18.17 -1.93 13.53
C GLY A 73 -19.58 -2.04 14.10
N ILE A 74 -19.89 -1.29 15.15
CA ILE A 74 -21.24 -1.22 15.74
C ILE A 74 -22.18 -0.39 14.83
N LEU A 75 -21.77 0.79 14.42
CA LEU A 75 -22.63 1.72 13.65
C LEU A 75 -22.85 1.26 12.20
N TYR A 76 -21.89 0.56 11.61
CA TYR A 76 -21.88 0.17 10.19
C TYR A 76 -21.49 -1.31 10.01
N THR A 77 -22.21 -2.18 10.68
CA THR A 77 -21.93 -3.64 10.73
C THR A 77 -21.80 -4.27 9.34
N ASN A 78 -22.64 -3.86 8.38
CA ASN A 78 -22.57 -4.36 7.00
C ASN A 78 -21.25 -4.00 6.29
N GLU A 79 -20.75 -2.78 6.51
CA GLU A 79 -19.48 -2.33 5.94
C GLU A 79 -18.29 -3.00 6.62
N ALA A 80 -18.38 -3.20 7.95
CA ALA A 80 -17.36 -3.93 8.69
C ALA A 80 -17.28 -5.40 8.24
N TRP A 81 -18.43 -6.05 8.06
CA TRP A 81 -18.50 -7.41 7.54
C TRP A 81 -17.96 -7.53 6.12
N ALA A 82 -18.31 -6.58 5.25
CA ALA A 82 -17.81 -6.53 3.90
C ALA A 82 -16.29 -6.24 3.83
N ALA A 83 -15.76 -5.41 4.74
CA ALA A 83 -14.32 -5.18 4.87
C ALA A 83 -13.61 -6.47 5.32
N LEU A 84 -14.10 -7.14 6.34
CA LEU A 84 -13.55 -8.41 6.83
C LEU A 84 -13.46 -9.46 5.72
N HIS A 85 -14.56 -9.67 4.97
CA HIS A 85 -14.58 -10.61 3.85
C HIS A 85 -13.63 -10.19 2.71
N GLY A 86 -13.54 -8.89 2.44
CA GLY A 86 -12.63 -8.36 1.43
C GLY A 86 -11.16 -8.57 1.77
N GLN A 87 -10.82 -8.59 3.06
CA GLN A 87 -9.44 -8.72 3.56
C GLN A 87 -9.06 -10.14 4.00
N ARG A 88 -9.97 -11.12 3.87
CA ARG A 88 -9.78 -12.49 4.38
C ARG A 88 -8.42 -13.11 4.06
N LEU A 89 -7.89 -12.88 2.86
CA LEU A 89 -6.61 -13.44 2.43
C LEU A 89 -5.41 -12.76 3.13
N LEU A 90 -5.47 -11.43 3.30
CA LEU A 90 -4.48 -10.67 4.06
C LEU A 90 -4.53 -11.04 5.56
N LEU A 91 -5.71 -11.15 6.11
CA LEU A 91 -5.89 -11.56 7.51
C LEU A 91 -5.40 -12.99 7.74
N ALA A 92 -5.65 -13.90 6.78
CA ALA A 92 -5.11 -15.25 6.84
C ALA A 92 -3.57 -15.27 6.76
N LEU A 93 -2.97 -14.40 5.93
CA LEU A 93 -1.52 -14.21 5.87
C LEU A 93 -0.98 -13.71 7.23
N LEU A 94 -1.57 -12.64 7.78
CA LEU A 94 -1.16 -12.08 9.06
C LEU A 94 -1.30 -13.11 10.20
N GLY A 95 -2.42 -13.83 10.26
CA GLY A 95 -2.66 -14.88 11.25
C GLY A 95 -1.68 -16.05 11.10
N GLY A 96 -1.41 -16.47 9.87
CA GLY A 96 -0.41 -17.52 9.59
C GLY A 96 1.00 -17.12 10.01
N LEU A 97 1.41 -15.88 9.69
CA LEU A 97 2.70 -15.35 10.12
C LEU A 97 2.78 -15.19 11.65
N ALA A 98 1.68 -14.80 12.31
CA ALA A 98 1.59 -14.75 13.77
C ALA A 98 1.83 -16.12 14.40
N ILE A 99 1.19 -17.16 13.86
CA ILE A 99 1.35 -18.54 14.34
C ILE A 99 2.78 -19.01 14.11
N LEU A 100 3.34 -18.77 12.90
CA LEU A 100 4.72 -19.15 12.60
C LEU A 100 5.70 -18.44 13.52
N GLY A 101 5.58 -17.12 13.67
CA GLY A 101 6.45 -16.32 14.52
C GLY A 101 6.36 -16.72 15.99
N ALA A 102 5.16 -16.99 16.49
CA ALA A 102 4.96 -17.50 17.85
C ALA A 102 5.63 -18.87 18.04
N PHE A 103 5.47 -19.77 17.07
CA PHE A 103 6.09 -21.09 17.09
C PHE A 103 7.62 -21.00 17.10
N VAL A 104 8.21 -20.20 16.22
CA VAL A 104 9.66 -19.99 16.17
C VAL A 104 10.16 -19.38 17.47
N SER A 105 9.47 -18.38 18.03
CA SER A 105 9.83 -17.77 19.32
C SER A 105 9.79 -18.78 20.46
N TYR A 106 8.77 -19.64 20.48
CA TYR A 106 8.66 -20.71 21.48
C TYR A 106 9.80 -21.71 21.37
N MET A 107 10.13 -22.16 20.15
CA MET A 107 11.25 -23.06 19.90
C MET A 107 12.61 -22.46 20.29
N TYR A 108 12.73 -21.13 20.20
CA TYR A 108 13.94 -20.40 20.63
C TYR A 108 14.00 -20.15 22.14
N GLY A 109 12.95 -20.55 22.89
CA GLY A 109 12.89 -20.45 24.36
C GLY A 109 12.38 -19.10 24.88
N THR A 110 11.71 -18.30 24.05
CA THR A 110 11.13 -17.02 24.46
C THR A 110 9.94 -17.25 25.43
N PRO A 111 9.83 -16.46 26.52
CA PRO A 111 8.70 -16.55 27.45
C PRO A 111 7.35 -16.31 26.76
N ALA A 112 6.33 -17.05 27.16
CA ALA A 112 4.99 -16.99 26.53
C ALA A 112 4.35 -15.59 26.57
N ASN A 113 4.58 -14.83 27.65
CA ASN A 113 4.07 -13.45 27.76
C ASN A 113 4.69 -12.52 26.71
N ASP A 114 6.00 -12.66 26.45
CA ASP A 114 6.71 -11.85 25.49
C ASP A 114 6.28 -12.21 24.05
N ILE A 115 6.06 -13.51 23.81
CA ILE A 115 5.50 -13.98 22.52
C ILE A 115 4.12 -13.38 22.29
N LEU A 116 3.24 -13.44 23.30
CA LEU A 116 1.87 -12.90 23.21
C LEU A 116 1.92 -11.38 22.94
N PHE A 117 2.76 -10.65 23.67
CA PHE A 117 2.94 -9.22 23.48
C PHE A 117 3.43 -8.90 22.05
N ALA A 118 4.41 -9.62 21.55
CA ALA A 118 4.94 -9.45 20.19
C ALA A 118 3.87 -9.76 19.12
N VAL A 119 3.11 -10.86 19.27
CA VAL A 119 2.02 -11.20 18.35
C VAL A 119 0.96 -10.09 18.32
N VAL A 120 0.56 -9.58 19.48
CA VAL A 120 -0.44 -8.52 19.58
C VAL A 120 0.07 -7.21 18.96
N SER A 121 1.29 -6.79 19.32
CA SER A 121 1.86 -5.51 18.86
C SER A 121 2.20 -5.50 17.38
N ILE A 122 2.52 -6.65 16.78
CA ILE A 122 2.91 -6.74 15.37
C ILE A 122 1.71 -7.14 14.51
N HIS A 123 1.12 -8.31 14.74
CA HIS A 123 0.16 -8.90 13.79
C HIS A 123 -1.29 -8.47 14.05
N VAL A 124 -1.72 -8.46 15.33
CA VAL A 124 -3.09 -8.03 15.67
C VAL A 124 -3.22 -6.53 15.39
N GLN A 125 -2.24 -5.72 15.76
CA GLN A 125 -2.25 -4.30 15.46
C GLN A 125 -2.33 -4.04 13.95
N ALA A 126 -1.54 -4.74 13.13
CA ALA A 126 -1.60 -4.65 11.67
C ALA A 126 -2.99 -5.00 11.12
N ALA A 127 -3.60 -6.09 11.61
CA ALA A 127 -4.94 -6.52 11.22
C ALA A 127 -6.02 -5.50 11.61
N VAL A 128 -5.94 -4.94 12.81
CA VAL A 128 -6.89 -3.93 13.32
C VAL A 128 -6.78 -2.64 12.50
N VAL A 129 -5.57 -2.15 12.24
CA VAL A 129 -5.35 -0.95 11.41
C VAL A 129 -5.87 -1.16 10.00
N LEU A 130 -5.57 -2.30 9.38
CA LEU A 130 -6.05 -2.68 8.06
C LEU A 130 -7.58 -2.66 7.99
N LEU A 131 -8.25 -3.30 8.95
CA LEU A 131 -9.72 -3.36 9.00
C LEU A 131 -10.34 -2.00 9.29
N ALA A 132 -9.83 -1.26 10.27
CA ALA A 132 -10.31 0.08 10.60
C ALA A 132 -10.22 1.01 9.38
N ALA A 133 -9.08 1.04 8.71
CA ALA A 133 -8.89 1.82 7.49
C ALA A 133 -9.83 1.38 6.35
N ALA A 134 -10.02 0.07 6.17
CA ALA A 134 -10.92 -0.46 5.14
C ALA A 134 -12.38 -0.10 5.41
N VAL A 135 -12.87 -0.22 6.66
CA VAL A 135 -14.26 0.14 7.03
C VAL A 135 -14.48 1.63 6.85
N VAL A 136 -13.59 2.45 7.39
CA VAL A 136 -13.72 3.92 7.32
C VAL A 136 -13.64 4.41 5.87
N ALA A 137 -12.75 3.84 5.05
CA ALA A 137 -12.65 4.20 3.63
C ALA A 137 -13.85 3.73 2.80
N ARG A 138 -14.56 2.66 3.20
CA ARG A 138 -15.82 2.23 2.57
C ARG A 138 -16.94 3.24 2.80
N ILE A 139 -16.96 3.89 3.95
CA ILE A 139 -17.98 4.89 4.32
C ILE A 139 -17.63 6.26 3.74
N SER A 140 -16.40 6.73 3.96
CA SER A 140 -15.97 8.06 3.50
C SER A 140 -15.72 8.14 1.99
N GLY A 141 -15.35 7.02 1.38
CA GLY A 141 -14.89 6.91 0.00
C GLY A 141 -13.37 7.01 -0.14
N LEU A 142 -12.83 6.33 -1.16
CA LEU A 142 -11.39 6.28 -1.42
C LEU A 142 -10.77 7.68 -1.60
N ARG A 143 -11.46 8.57 -2.31
CA ARG A 143 -10.97 9.93 -2.56
C ARG A 143 -10.78 10.71 -1.25
N ALA A 144 -11.70 10.58 -0.30
CA ALA A 144 -11.58 11.21 1.02
C ALA A 144 -10.41 10.65 1.82
N ALA A 145 -10.21 9.32 1.80
CA ALA A 145 -9.06 8.69 2.44
C ALA A 145 -7.73 9.14 1.82
N VAL A 146 -7.65 9.27 0.49
CA VAL A 146 -6.47 9.80 -0.21
C VAL A 146 -6.19 11.24 0.21
N ILE A 147 -7.22 12.11 0.20
CA ILE A 147 -7.07 13.52 0.60
C ILE A 147 -6.60 13.62 2.05
N ALA A 148 -7.18 12.85 2.97
CA ALA A 148 -6.77 12.83 4.37
C ALA A 148 -5.30 12.36 4.53
N THR A 149 -4.89 11.33 3.77
CA THR A 149 -3.50 10.85 3.78
C THR A 149 -2.53 11.93 3.28
N LEU A 150 -2.85 12.55 2.15
CA LEU A 150 -2.03 13.62 1.57
C LEU A 150 -1.98 14.84 2.48
N ALA A 151 -3.08 15.20 3.15
CA ALA A 151 -3.12 16.32 4.08
C ALA A 151 -2.23 16.08 5.30
N VAL A 152 -2.38 14.92 5.96
CA VAL A 152 -1.60 14.58 7.17
C VAL A 152 -0.10 14.49 6.86
N ILE A 153 0.27 13.73 5.83
CA ILE A 153 1.68 13.56 5.46
C ILE A 153 2.23 14.85 4.84
N GLY A 154 1.40 15.58 4.09
CA GLY A 154 1.76 16.86 3.48
C GLY A 154 2.12 17.92 4.52
N VAL A 155 1.36 18.03 5.61
CA VAL A 155 1.70 18.94 6.74
C VAL A 155 3.08 18.58 7.29
N SER A 156 3.37 17.31 7.53
CA SER A 156 4.69 16.88 8.00
C SER A 156 5.80 17.18 6.98
N ALA A 157 5.53 17.02 5.69
CA ALA A 157 6.48 17.34 4.61
C ALA A 157 6.75 18.85 4.52
N VAL A 158 5.72 19.70 4.68
CA VAL A 158 5.88 21.16 4.73
C VAL A 158 6.75 21.57 5.91
N VAL A 159 6.47 21.02 7.11
CA VAL A 159 7.30 21.29 8.29
C VAL A 159 8.75 20.84 8.05
N ALA A 160 8.98 19.69 7.42
CA ALA A 160 10.33 19.23 7.06
C ALA A 160 11.03 20.18 6.08
N THR A 161 10.32 20.73 5.11
CA THR A 161 10.86 21.73 4.19
C THR A 161 11.24 23.02 4.92
N LEU A 162 10.41 23.49 5.86
CA LEU A 162 10.74 24.64 6.70
C LEU A 162 11.93 24.37 7.62
N GLN A 163 12.08 23.12 8.12
CA GLN A 163 13.27 22.70 8.87
C GLN A 163 14.52 22.69 7.99
N MET A 164 14.42 22.28 6.74
CA MET A 164 15.52 22.34 5.77
C MET A 164 15.97 23.78 5.49
N LEU A 165 15.02 24.73 5.53
CA LEU A 165 15.28 26.18 5.41
C LEU A 165 15.68 26.82 6.74
N ASP A 166 15.94 26.02 7.78
CA ASP A 166 16.34 26.42 9.13
C ASP A 166 15.38 27.41 9.83
N VAL A 167 14.07 27.28 9.52
CA VAL A 167 13.04 28.08 10.19
C VAL A 167 12.88 27.62 11.65
N SER A 168 13.24 28.47 12.61
CA SER A 168 13.25 28.14 14.03
C SER A 168 11.89 27.68 14.59
N ALA A 169 10.79 28.27 14.13
CA ALA A 169 9.44 27.84 14.51
C ALA A 169 9.13 26.39 14.15
N ALA A 170 9.65 25.88 13.00
CA ALA A 170 9.47 24.52 12.57
C ALA A 170 10.27 23.53 13.44
N TRP A 171 11.43 23.94 13.93
CA TRP A 171 12.21 23.16 14.88
C TRP A 171 11.56 23.16 16.28
N SER A 172 11.07 24.30 16.76
CA SER A 172 10.36 24.42 18.05
C SER A 172 9.10 23.52 18.06
N LEU A 173 8.34 23.52 16.95
CA LEU A 173 7.19 22.64 16.81
C LEU A 173 7.60 21.16 16.90
N ARG A 174 8.70 20.77 16.25
CA ARG A 174 9.21 19.39 16.32
C ARG A 174 9.65 19.04 17.75
N THR A 175 10.32 19.94 18.45
CA THR A 175 10.72 19.75 19.85
C THR A 175 9.51 19.47 20.73
N THR A 176 8.40 20.22 20.55
CA THR A 176 7.14 19.96 21.27
C THR A 176 6.63 18.55 21.03
N PHE A 177 6.62 18.08 19.77
CA PHE A 177 6.20 16.71 19.45
C PHE A 177 7.16 15.65 20.02
N ALA A 178 8.47 15.93 20.07
CA ALA A 178 9.45 15.03 20.68
C ALA A 178 9.20 14.86 22.18
N HIS A 179 8.96 15.96 22.90
CA HIS A 179 8.59 15.90 24.31
C HIS A 179 7.31 15.10 24.56
N MET A 180 6.28 15.30 23.75
CA MET A 180 5.03 14.53 23.86
C MET A 180 5.25 13.00 23.64
N GLN A 181 6.27 12.63 22.90
CA GLN A 181 6.61 11.24 22.59
C GLN A 181 7.69 10.66 23.52
N HIS A 182 8.11 11.40 24.54
CA HIS A 182 9.21 11.02 25.45
C HIS A 182 10.50 10.68 24.69
N GLN A 183 10.72 11.30 23.53
CA GLN A 183 11.93 11.11 22.73
C GLN A 183 13.05 11.93 23.38
N ALA A 184 14.21 11.30 23.56
CA ALA A 184 15.40 12.00 24.07
C ALA A 184 15.82 13.11 23.11
N LEU A 185 15.86 14.35 23.59
CA LEU A 185 16.24 15.52 22.77
C LEU A 185 17.71 15.49 22.38
N ASP A 186 18.54 14.88 23.23
CA ASP A 186 19.98 14.69 23.00
C ASP A 186 20.24 13.88 21.72
N GLU A 187 19.36 12.93 21.37
CA GLU A 187 19.44 12.23 20.09
C GLU A 187 19.19 13.13 18.88
N LEU A 188 18.42 14.21 19.04
CA LEU A 188 18.17 15.21 17.98
C LEU A 188 19.37 16.15 17.80
N GLU A 189 20.13 16.42 18.85
CA GLU A 189 21.28 17.33 18.84
C GLU A 189 22.60 16.61 18.63
N PHE A 190 22.70 15.33 19.06
CA PHE A 190 23.93 14.55 19.16
C PHE A 190 24.69 14.39 17.85
N PHE A 191 24.05 14.47 16.71
CA PHE A 191 24.72 14.22 15.42
C PHE A 191 25.18 15.47 14.68
N GLY A 192 25.16 16.65 15.28
CA GLY A 192 25.66 17.90 14.67
C GLY A 192 25.06 18.28 13.32
N ASN A 193 24.23 17.42 12.75
CA ASN A 193 23.51 17.57 11.50
C ASN A 193 22.03 17.33 11.75
N ARG A 194 21.32 18.36 12.18
CA ARG A 194 19.86 18.35 12.30
C ARG A 194 19.26 17.91 10.97
N ARG A 195 18.64 16.72 10.94
CA ARG A 195 17.96 16.24 9.74
C ARG A 195 16.50 16.64 9.80
N PRO A 196 15.97 17.27 8.74
CA PRO A 196 14.55 17.53 8.62
C PRO A 196 13.75 16.22 8.70
N MET A 197 12.75 16.20 9.58
CA MET A 197 11.88 15.03 9.80
C MET A 197 10.40 15.41 9.90
N GLY A 198 10.09 16.69 9.73
CA GLY A 198 8.74 17.21 9.88
C GLY A 198 8.20 16.98 11.28
N LEU A 199 6.98 16.44 11.35
CA LEU A 199 6.33 16.03 12.60
C LEU A 199 6.48 14.51 12.86
N SER A 200 7.19 13.80 12.00
CA SER A 200 7.41 12.36 12.13
C SER A 200 8.46 12.06 13.20
N PHE A 201 8.48 10.84 13.69
CA PHE A 201 9.42 10.42 14.73
C PHE A 201 10.88 10.47 14.27
N SER A 202 11.13 10.19 12.97
CA SER A 202 12.47 10.25 12.38
C SER A 202 12.41 10.63 10.90
N PRO A 203 13.56 11.08 10.31
CA PRO A 203 13.64 11.35 8.87
C PRO A 203 13.34 10.12 8.01
N ILE A 204 13.69 8.93 8.49
CA ILE A 204 13.43 7.65 7.82
C ILE A 204 11.93 7.38 7.78
N GLN A 205 11.24 7.57 8.90
CA GLN A 205 9.79 7.40 8.96
C GLN A 205 9.06 8.41 8.06
N LEU A 206 9.49 9.68 8.02
CA LEU A 206 8.92 10.63 7.07
C LEU A 206 9.13 10.17 5.63
N ALA A 207 10.31 9.66 5.29
CA ALA A 207 10.59 9.12 3.96
C ALA A 207 9.68 7.94 3.62
N THR A 208 9.45 7.01 4.57
CA THR A 208 8.46 5.92 4.44
C THR A 208 7.05 6.46 4.19
N GLN A 209 6.62 7.46 4.96
CA GLN A 209 5.31 8.09 4.83
C GLN A 209 5.13 8.74 3.46
N LEU A 210 6.16 9.42 2.95
CA LEU A 210 6.15 10.03 1.61
C LEU A 210 6.00 8.97 0.50
N THR A 211 6.70 7.83 0.61
CA THR A 211 6.54 6.74 -0.36
C THR A 211 5.11 6.19 -0.37
N LEU A 212 4.48 6.07 0.80
CA LEU A 212 3.12 5.59 0.93
C LEU A 212 2.07 6.63 0.50
N ALA A 213 2.31 7.92 0.74
CA ALA A 213 1.47 9.01 0.22
C ALA A 213 1.48 9.02 -1.31
N PHE A 214 2.65 8.86 -1.94
CA PHE A 214 2.77 8.69 -3.37
C PHE A 214 2.01 7.43 -3.85
N ALA A 215 2.21 6.29 -3.19
CA ALA A 215 1.60 5.02 -3.59
C ALA A 215 0.07 5.07 -3.55
N ILE A 216 -0.54 5.61 -2.48
CA ILE A 216 -2.00 5.69 -2.37
C ILE A 216 -2.59 6.65 -3.42
N PHE A 217 -1.94 7.80 -3.65
CA PHE A 217 -2.36 8.76 -4.67
C PHE A 217 -2.33 8.13 -6.06
N ALA A 218 -1.19 7.58 -6.46
CA ALA A 218 -0.98 7.02 -7.79
C ALA A 218 -1.87 5.79 -8.04
N ALA A 219 -2.03 4.90 -7.06
CA ALA A 219 -2.92 3.75 -7.15
C ALA A 219 -4.39 4.16 -7.25
N ALA A 220 -4.83 5.16 -6.49
CA ALA A 220 -6.20 5.67 -6.54
C ALA A 220 -6.50 6.33 -7.89
N ARG A 221 -5.58 7.14 -8.42
CA ARG A 221 -5.68 7.74 -9.76
C ARG A 221 -5.78 6.68 -10.84
N GLU A 222 -4.94 5.66 -10.78
CA GLU A 222 -5.02 4.56 -11.73
C GLU A 222 -6.35 3.80 -11.65
N LYS A 223 -6.86 3.59 -10.44
CA LYS A 223 -8.16 2.94 -10.21
C LYS A 223 -9.31 3.77 -10.80
N GLU A 224 -9.29 5.08 -10.57
CA GLU A 224 -10.27 6.03 -11.13
C GLU A 224 -10.19 6.02 -12.67
N ARG A 225 -8.99 6.10 -13.24
CA ARG A 225 -8.79 6.12 -14.69
C ARG A 225 -9.28 4.83 -15.37
N ARG A 226 -8.99 3.67 -14.79
CA ARG A 226 -9.49 2.39 -15.31
C ARG A 226 -11.00 2.32 -15.32
N ALA A 227 -11.65 2.86 -14.29
CA ALA A 227 -13.09 2.84 -14.20
C ALA A 227 -13.77 3.83 -15.16
N THR A 228 -13.13 4.97 -15.44
CA THR A 228 -13.73 6.03 -16.30
C THR A 228 -13.43 5.84 -17.77
N THR A 229 -12.19 5.52 -18.13
CA THR A 229 -11.75 5.49 -19.54
C THR A 229 -11.54 4.08 -20.09
N GLY A 230 -11.40 3.06 -19.22
CA GLY A 230 -10.99 1.72 -19.61
C GLY A 230 -9.57 1.64 -20.17
N VAL A 231 -8.87 2.78 -20.38
CA VAL A 231 -7.56 2.86 -21.00
C VAL A 231 -6.48 2.75 -19.93
N THR A 232 -5.64 1.74 -20.05
CA THR A 232 -4.53 1.49 -19.10
C THR A 232 -3.14 1.71 -19.69
N LYS A 233 -3.06 1.95 -21.00
CA LYS A 233 -1.77 1.97 -21.72
C LYS A 233 -1.07 3.33 -21.74
N THR A 234 -1.76 4.44 -21.47
CA THR A 234 -1.18 5.78 -21.46
C THR A 234 -0.70 6.19 -20.07
N SER A 235 0.37 6.97 -20.00
CA SER A 235 0.82 7.58 -18.75
C SER A 235 -0.17 8.64 -18.24
N ASP A 236 -0.24 8.81 -16.92
CA ASP A 236 -1.04 9.87 -16.29
C ASP A 236 -0.10 10.99 -15.85
N PRO A 237 -0.22 12.22 -16.40
CA PRO A 237 0.65 13.33 -16.02
C PRO A 237 0.52 13.71 -14.53
N ALA A 238 -0.63 13.46 -13.89
CA ALA A 238 -0.80 13.71 -12.47
C ALA A 238 0.09 12.78 -11.61
N VAL A 239 0.31 11.53 -12.06
CA VAL A 239 1.24 10.60 -11.38
C VAL A 239 2.67 11.08 -11.51
N ILE A 240 3.07 11.61 -12.68
CA ILE A 240 4.41 12.17 -12.88
C ILE A 240 4.61 13.42 -12.03
N LEU A 241 3.63 14.33 -11.98
CA LEU A 241 3.70 15.50 -11.12
C LEU A 241 3.81 15.11 -9.64
N ALA A 242 3.02 14.14 -9.19
CA ALA A 242 3.11 13.62 -7.82
C ALA A 242 4.49 13.01 -7.53
N LEU A 243 5.12 12.35 -8.50
CA LEU A 243 6.46 11.83 -8.36
C LEU A 243 7.51 12.95 -8.21
N LEU A 244 7.37 14.04 -8.95
CA LEU A 244 8.26 15.21 -8.81
C LEU A 244 8.12 15.85 -7.43
N VAL A 245 6.89 16.03 -6.93
CA VAL A 245 6.64 16.51 -5.56
C VAL A 245 7.23 15.56 -4.53
N PHE A 246 7.07 14.26 -4.74
CA PHE A 246 7.67 13.22 -3.90
C PHE A 246 9.21 13.34 -3.87
N PHE A 247 9.88 13.50 -5.01
CA PHE A 247 11.33 13.69 -5.05
C PHE A 247 11.76 14.95 -4.28
N ALA A 248 11.07 16.07 -4.48
CA ALA A 248 11.36 17.31 -3.77
C ALA A 248 11.23 17.13 -2.24
N ALA A 249 10.17 16.46 -1.78
CA ALA A 249 9.97 16.16 -0.37
C ALA A 249 11.01 15.18 0.19
N CYS A 250 11.45 14.20 -0.59
CA CYS A 250 12.51 13.27 -0.18
C CYS A 250 13.89 13.94 -0.07
N LEU A 251 14.17 14.93 -0.92
CA LEU A 251 15.39 15.73 -0.80
C LEU A 251 15.44 16.46 0.54
N ALA A 252 14.30 17.00 1.01
CA ALA A 252 14.23 17.66 2.32
C ALA A 252 14.61 16.71 3.47
N THR A 253 14.25 15.43 3.41
CA THR A 253 14.62 14.45 4.45
C THR A 253 16.06 13.97 4.39
N ALA A 254 16.80 14.32 3.34
CA ALA A 254 18.14 13.80 3.02
C ALA A 254 18.23 12.26 3.05
N THR A 255 17.16 11.57 2.61
CA THR A 255 17.09 10.10 2.57
C THR A 255 17.18 9.63 1.12
N ARG A 256 18.20 8.82 0.79
CA ARG A 256 18.54 8.42 -0.60
C ARG A 256 17.68 7.28 -1.14
N SER A 257 17.33 6.31 -0.30
CA SER A 257 16.64 5.07 -0.73
C SER A 257 15.27 5.29 -1.38
N PRO A 258 14.38 6.21 -0.91
CA PRO A 258 13.12 6.44 -1.59
C PRO A 258 13.30 7.13 -2.95
N ILE A 259 14.36 7.95 -3.09
CA ILE A 259 14.72 8.59 -4.36
C ILE A 259 15.11 7.51 -5.38
N LEU A 260 15.97 6.57 -4.99
CA LEU A 260 16.33 5.41 -5.81
C LEU A 260 15.08 4.61 -6.22
N GLY A 261 14.19 4.35 -5.25
CA GLY A 261 12.92 3.67 -5.51
C GLY A 261 12.03 4.42 -6.49
N GLY A 262 12.01 5.75 -6.42
CA GLY A 262 11.28 6.61 -7.35
C GLY A 262 11.83 6.53 -8.78
N PHE A 263 13.15 6.48 -8.97
CA PHE A 263 13.75 6.27 -10.30
C PHE A 263 13.44 4.88 -10.86
N ILE A 264 13.54 3.83 -10.06
CA ILE A 264 13.16 2.47 -10.47
C ILE A 264 11.68 2.43 -10.85
N PHE A 265 10.80 3.04 -10.04
CA PHE A 265 9.38 3.17 -10.38
C PHE A 265 9.19 3.87 -11.74
N LEU A 266 9.87 5.00 -11.96
CA LEU A 266 9.73 5.77 -13.19
C LEU A 266 10.13 4.96 -14.42
N ALA A 267 11.23 4.19 -14.34
CA ALA A 267 11.69 3.30 -15.40
C ALA A 267 10.67 2.19 -15.71
N VAL A 268 10.17 1.52 -14.66
CA VAL A 268 9.15 0.46 -14.79
C VAL A 268 7.84 1.03 -15.32
N TYR A 269 7.41 2.20 -14.84
CA TYR A 269 6.20 2.87 -15.28
C TYR A 269 6.27 3.27 -16.75
N ALA A 270 7.42 3.85 -17.20
CA ALA A 270 7.65 4.21 -18.58
C ALA A 270 7.59 2.99 -19.51
N ALA A 271 8.25 1.89 -19.12
CA ALA A 271 8.26 0.64 -19.88
C ALA A 271 6.85 0.04 -20.01
N LEU A 272 6.11 -0.08 -18.90
CA LEU A 272 4.76 -0.66 -18.87
C LEU A 272 3.73 0.18 -19.63
N ARG A 273 3.89 1.51 -19.65
CA ARG A 273 2.98 2.43 -20.33
C ARG A 273 3.41 2.73 -21.77
N ARG A 274 4.54 2.18 -22.24
CA ARG A 274 5.13 2.51 -23.54
C ARG A 274 5.25 4.02 -23.76
N ALA A 275 5.55 4.73 -22.69
CA ALA A 275 5.60 6.20 -22.67
C ALA A 275 7.00 6.66 -23.06
N TRP A 276 7.33 6.57 -24.35
CA TRP A 276 8.64 6.94 -24.89
C TRP A 276 9.05 8.36 -24.52
N TRP A 277 8.09 9.28 -24.41
CA TRP A 277 8.38 10.64 -23.96
C TRP A 277 8.96 10.70 -22.55
N ILE A 278 8.51 9.83 -21.63
CA ILE A 278 9.08 9.73 -20.27
C ILE A 278 10.52 9.20 -20.35
N ALA A 279 10.76 8.16 -21.17
CA ALA A 279 12.11 7.63 -21.38
C ALA A 279 13.03 8.70 -21.97
N MET A 280 12.58 9.44 -22.97
CA MET A 280 13.33 10.56 -23.55
C MET A 280 13.58 11.68 -22.55
N THR A 281 12.58 12.03 -21.72
CA THR A 281 12.74 13.03 -20.65
C THR A 281 13.78 12.57 -19.62
N ILE A 282 13.78 11.28 -19.25
CA ILE A 282 14.79 10.73 -18.33
C ILE A 282 16.18 10.84 -18.96
N ILE A 283 16.35 10.40 -20.22
CA ILE A 283 17.64 10.45 -20.92
C ILE A 283 18.13 11.89 -21.01
N PHE A 284 17.27 12.80 -21.46
CA PHE A 284 17.63 14.21 -21.64
C PHE A 284 17.90 14.90 -20.29
N GLY A 285 17.05 14.63 -19.28
CA GLY A 285 17.24 15.12 -17.92
C GLY A 285 18.52 14.60 -17.27
N SER A 286 18.87 13.33 -17.51
CA SER A 286 20.12 12.74 -17.03
C SER A 286 21.34 13.37 -17.73
N LEU A 287 21.24 13.64 -19.02
CA LEU A 287 22.28 14.33 -19.76
C LEU A 287 22.47 15.77 -19.26
N LEU A 288 21.38 16.51 -19.07
CA LEU A 288 21.43 17.86 -18.50
C LEU A 288 22.01 17.85 -17.08
N ALA A 289 21.59 16.90 -16.25
CA ALA A 289 22.11 16.73 -14.90
C ALA A 289 23.62 16.41 -14.91
N TYR A 290 24.07 15.59 -15.86
CA TYR A 290 25.50 15.30 -16.05
C TYR A 290 26.29 16.56 -16.48
N LEU A 291 25.76 17.33 -17.41
CA LEU A 291 26.41 18.58 -17.88
C LEU A 291 26.44 19.66 -16.79
N ALA A 292 25.35 19.72 -15.94
CA ALA A 292 25.26 20.66 -14.83
C ALA A 292 25.82 20.07 -13.51
N TRP A 293 26.50 18.92 -13.57
CA TRP A 293 26.94 18.19 -12.38
C TRP A 293 27.74 19.02 -11.38
N PRO A 294 28.73 19.85 -11.77
CA PRO A 294 29.47 20.68 -10.82
C PRO A 294 28.57 21.66 -10.06
N LEU A 295 27.66 22.33 -10.77
CA LEU A 295 26.71 23.29 -10.17
C LEU A 295 25.71 22.61 -9.28
N LEU A 296 25.20 21.43 -9.68
CA LEU A 296 24.30 20.61 -8.87
C LEU A 296 24.98 20.13 -7.59
N MET A 297 26.24 19.70 -7.68
CA MET A 297 27.00 19.23 -6.52
C MET A 297 27.23 20.35 -5.51
N GLU A 298 27.58 21.55 -5.97
CA GLU A 298 27.72 22.73 -5.11
C GLU A 298 26.41 23.06 -4.40
N THR A 299 25.29 23.09 -5.14
CA THR A 299 23.96 23.35 -4.58
C THR A 299 23.52 22.26 -3.59
N ILE A 300 23.76 20.99 -3.90
CA ILE A 300 23.40 19.88 -3.01
C ILE A 300 24.30 19.87 -1.77
N GLN A 301 25.58 20.18 -1.92
CA GLN A 301 26.52 20.27 -0.79
C GLN A 301 26.14 21.38 0.18
N SER A 302 25.71 22.54 -0.34
CA SER A 302 25.28 23.66 0.49
C SER A 302 23.95 23.39 1.20
N THR A 303 22.99 22.71 0.52
CA THR A 303 21.62 22.50 1.02
C THR A 303 21.49 21.20 1.83
N SER A 304 22.18 20.15 1.41
CA SER A 304 22.09 18.81 2.01
C SER A 304 23.44 18.07 1.93
N PRO A 305 24.44 18.47 2.73
CA PRO A 305 25.81 17.95 2.64
C PRO A 305 25.88 16.42 2.73
N ARG A 306 24.93 15.81 3.44
CA ARG A 306 24.88 14.35 3.63
C ARG A 306 24.61 13.59 2.33
N LEU A 307 23.88 14.16 1.38
CA LEU A 307 23.57 13.48 0.11
C LEU A 307 24.82 13.24 -0.74
N THR A 308 25.85 14.07 -0.55
CA THR A 308 27.09 14.07 -1.34
C THR A 308 28.28 13.44 -0.62
N ARG A 309 28.19 13.18 0.70
CA ARG A 309 29.29 12.57 1.46
C ARG A 309 29.59 11.17 0.93
N THR A 310 30.81 10.95 0.51
CA THR A 310 31.37 9.64 0.12
C THR A 310 31.80 8.82 1.33
N ASP A 311 32.13 9.49 2.46
CA ASP A 311 32.55 8.88 3.72
C ASP A 311 31.37 8.57 4.65
N ASP A 312 30.26 8.11 4.08
CA ASP A 312 29.06 7.82 4.86
C ASP A 312 29.20 6.49 5.62
N ASN A 313 29.58 6.59 6.92
CA ASN A 313 29.65 5.44 7.81
C ASN A 313 28.30 4.69 7.87
N SER A 314 27.16 5.38 7.65
CA SER A 314 25.85 4.75 7.58
C SER A 314 25.71 3.81 6.37
N ALA A 315 26.32 4.13 5.23
CA ALA A 315 26.33 3.23 4.07
C ALA A 315 27.22 2.01 4.33
N ALA A 316 28.39 2.22 4.94
CA ALA A 316 29.30 1.13 5.35
C ALA A 316 28.63 0.23 6.40
N ALA A 317 27.95 0.80 7.39
CA ALA A 317 27.22 0.04 8.42
C ALA A 317 26.12 -0.86 7.81
N ARG A 318 25.45 -0.44 6.73
CA ARG A 318 24.45 -1.28 6.06
C ARG A 318 25.04 -2.54 5.45
N LEU A 319 26.27 -2.49 4.94
CA LEU A 319 26.98 -3.69 4.46
C LEU A 319 27.30 -4.62 5.62
N VAL A 320 27.73 -4.07 6.76
CA VAL A 320 27.94 -4.85 7.99
C VAL A 320 26.65 -5.53 8.43
N PHE A 321 25.53 -4.80 8.50
CA PHE A 321 24.22 -5.36 8.87
C PHE A 321 23.74 -6.42 7.87
N ALA A 322 23.96 -6.20 6.57
CA ALA A 322 23.57 -7.18 5.56
C ALA A 322 24.37 -8.48 5.69
N TYR A 323 25.67 -8.38 5.88
CA TYR A 323 26.53 -9.53 6.12
C TYR A 323 26.15 -10.24 7.43
N TYR A 324 26.03 -9.49 8.51
CA TYR A 324 25.68 -10.01 9.83
C TYR A 324 24.29 -10.69 9.83
N GLY A 325 23.27 -10.05 9.27
CA GLY A 325 21.94 -10.63 9.18
C GLY A 325 21.87 -11.89 8.33
N LEU A 326 22.70 -11.98 7.28
CA LEU A 326 22.85 -13.20 6.50
C LEU A 326 23.54 -14.31 7.29
N ARG A 327 24.59 -13.99 8.04
CA ARG A 327 25.30 -14.96 8.91
C ARG A 327 24.38 -15.50 9.99
N LEU A 328 23.60 -14.64 10.66
CA LEU A 328 22.58 -15.06 11.62
C LEU A 328 21.61 -16.06 10.99
N PHE A 329 21.06 -15.74 9.82
CA PHE A 329 20.12 -16.63 9.12
C PHE A 329 20.76 -17.96 8.72
N LEU A 330 22.00 -17.97 8.24
CA LEU A 330 22.70 -19.19 7.85
C LEU A 330 23.01 -20.09 9.06
N ASP A 331 23.29 -19.50 10.22
CA ASP A 331 23.56 -20.23 11.47
C ASP A 331 22.28 -20.79 12.10
N ASN A 332 21.15 -20.08 11.94
CA ASN A 332 19.84 -20.56 12.39
C ASN A 332 18.77 -20.34 11.32
N PRO A 333 18.67 -21.20 10.30
CA PRO A 333 17.68 -21.08 9.24
C PRO A 333 16.23 -21.21 9.70
N LEU A 334 15.99 -21.76 10.91
CA LEU A 334 14.64 -21.84 11.48
C LEU A 334 14.16 -20.51 12.05
N GLY A 335 15.07 -19.54 12.21
CA GLY A 335 14.80 -18.23 12.77
C GLY A 335 14.98 -18.15 14.27
N TYR A 336 14.88 -16.95 14.81
CA TYR A 336 15.08 -16.65 16.24
C TYR A 336 13.79 -16.23 16.94
N GLY A 337 12.71 -15.96 16.19
CA GLY A 337 11.42 -15.54 16.75
C GLY A 337 11.22 -14.01 16.78
N LEU A 338 10.02 -13.61 17.18
CA LEU A 338 9.53 -12.23 17.08
C LEU A 338 10.17 -11.23 18.05
N VAL A 339 10.73 -11.74 19.15
CA VAL A 339 11.33 -10.94 20.23
C VAL A 339 12.85 -10.85 20.11
N PHE A 340 13.41 -11.52 19.11
CA PHE A 340 14.84 -11.59 18.90
C PHE A 340 15.45 -10.21 18.63
N GLN A 341 16.52 -9.91 19.36
CA GLN A 341 17.32 -8.71 19.19
C GLN A 341 18.67 -9.09 18.57
N PRO A 342 18.97 -8.61 17.35
CA PRO A 342 20.22 -8.98 16.68
C PRO A 342 21.48 -8.66 17.49
N TYR A 343 21.50 -7.55 18.22
CA TYR A 343 22.66 -7.15 19.01
C TYR A 343 23.04 -8.14 20.13
N ASP A 344 22.12 -9.00 20.60
CA ASP A 344 22.39 -10.00 21.63
C ASP A 344 23.45 -11.03 21.19
N LEU A 345 23.53 -11.29 19.89
CA LEU A 345 24.48 -12.22 19.31
C LEU A 345 25.69 -11.52 18.65
N TRP A 346 25.83 -10.20 18.77
CA TRP A 346 26.88 -9.44 18.10
C TRP A 346 28.30 -9.91 18.49
N THR A 347 28.51 -10.16 19.75
CA THR A 347 29.81 -10.63 20.29
C THR A 347 30.26 -11.96 19.70
N LYS A 348 29.30 -12.86 19.39
CA LYS A 348 29.59 -14.16 18.77
C LYS A 348 30.23 -14.00 17.38
N TYR A 349 29.89 -12.95 16.65
CA TYR A 349 30.38 -12.72 15.29
C TYR A 349 31.40 -11.60 15.19
N TRP A 350 31.87 -11.08 16.34
CA TRP A 350 32.77 -9.95 16.36
C TRP A 350 34.05 -10.19 15.57
N THR A 351 34.64 -11.39 15.66
CA THR A 351 35.85 -11.77 14.92
C THR A 351 35.70 -11.68 13.41
N ASP A 352 34.47 -11.88 12.89
CA ASP A 352 34.17 -11.79 11.46
C ASP A 352 33.90 -10.35 11.04
N LEU A 353 33.40 -9.52 11.97
CA LEU A 353 32.89 -8.20 11.70
C LEU A 353 33.91 -7.08 11.94
N TYR A 354 34.85 -7.24 12.91
CA TYR A 354 35.68 -6.13 13.38
C TYR A 354 36.54 -5.49 12.29
N MET A 355 36.93 -6.24 11.24
CA MET A 355 37.67 -5.70 10.08
C MET A 355 36.80 -4.91 9.11
N MET A 356 35.49 -5.00 9.23
CA MET A 356 34.58 -4.24 8.35
C MET A 356 34.50 -2.79 8.81
N ARG A 357 34.59 -1.86 7.85
CA ARG A 357 34.42 -0.44 8.14
C ARG A 357 33.05 -0.21 8.79
N ALA A 358 33.02 0.59 9.84
CA ALA A 358 31.84 0.94 10.65
C ALA A 358 31.26 -0.18 11.53
N ALA A 359 31.95 -1.31 11.71
CA ALA A 359 31.48 -2.39 12.58
C ALA A 359 31.31 -1.91 14.05
N HIS A 360 32.24 -1.14 14.57
CA HIS A 360 32.18 -0.61 15.95
C HIS A 360 30.95 0.26 16.21
N GLY A 361 30.51 1.07 15.24
CA GLY A 361 29.33 1.90 15.37
C GLY A 361 28.01 1.17 15.04
N ALA A 362 28.08 -0.09 14.62
CA ALA A 362 26.91 -0.87 14.26
C ALA A 362 26.41 -1.77 15.41
N GLN A 363 27.22 -1.98 16.47
CA GLN A 363 26.99 -2.98 17.52
C GLN A 363 25.62 -2.84 18.21
N GLU A 364 25.14 -1.62 18.45
CA GLU A 364 23.93 -1.33 19.25
C GLU A 364 22.68 -1.11 18.37
N ASN A 365 22.78 -1.43 17.08
CA ASN A 365 21.70 -1.13 16.15
C ASN A 365 21.06 -2.43 15.62
N ASP A 366 19.76 -2.33 15.30
CA ASP A 366 19.02 -3.34 14.58
C ASP A 366 19.54 -3.55 13.15
N LEU A 367 19.19 -4.69 12.55
CA LEU A 367 19.48 -4.95 11.14
C LEU A 367 18.80 -3.89 10.26
N HIS A 368 19.59 -3.10 9.53
CA HIS A 368 19.09 -2.09 8.60
C HIS A 368 18.72 -2.73 7.25
N ASN A 369 18.01 -3.85 7.30
CA ASN A 369 17.47 -4.55 6.15
C ASN A 369 16.24 -5.35 6.57
N TYR A 370 15.06 -4.85 6.23
CA TYR A 370 13.79 -5.45 6.62
C TYR A 370 13.64 -6.91 6.14
N VAL A 371 14.14 -7.24 4.95
CA VAL A 371 14.04 -8.62 4.42
C VAL A 371 14.84 -9.58 5.27
N LEU A 372 16.06 -9.20 5.66
CA LEU A 372 16.89 -10.02 6.56
C LEU A 372 16.30 -10.09 7.96
N SER A 373 15.71 -9.00 8.47
CA SER A 373 15.00 -9.05 9.76
C SER A 373 13.86 -10.07 9.72
N MET A 374 13.04 -10.07 8.66
CA MET A 374 11.97 -11.06 8.50
C MET A 374 12.48 -12.49 8.39
N LEU A 375 13.58 -12.72 7.66
CA LEU A 375 14.20 -14.03 7.58
C LEU A 375 14.74 -14.50 8.94
N ASN A 376 15.29 -13.60 9.74
CA ASN A 376 15.77 -13.93 11.08
C ASN A 376 14.63 -14.15 12.09
N PHE A 377 13.50 -13.44 11.95
CA PHE A 377 12.35 -13.63 12.83
C PHE A 377 11.58 -14.93 12.53
N TYR A 378 11.28 -15.20 11.26
CA TYR A 378 10.41 -16.30 10.85
C TYR A 378 11.16 -17.52 10.30
N GLY A 379 12.44 -17.38 10.08
CA GLY A 379 13.25 -18.41 9.44
C GLY A 379 12.79 -18.73 8.02
N ILE A 380 13.26 -19.86 7.50
CA ILE A 380 12.87 -20.39 6.19
C ILE A 380 11.35 -20.66 6.08
N GLY A 381 10.66 -20.80 7.23
CA GLY A 381 9.22 -21.01 7.29
C GLY A 381 8.40 -19.90 6.62
N ILE A 382 8.96 -18.67 6.50
CA ILE A 382 8.30 -17.57 5.77
C ILE A 382 8.00 -17.94 4.30
N LEU A 383 8.79 -18.84 3.70
CA LEU A 383 8.60 -19.29 2.32
C LEU A 383 7.28 -20.04 2.10
N LEU A 384 6.67 -20.60 3.16
CA LEU A 384 5.35 -21.24 3.11
C LEU A 384 4.26 -20.23 2.70
N PHE A 385 4.49 -18.93 2.94
CA PHE A 385 3.54 -17.86 2.63
C PHE A 385 3.77 -17.23 1.25
N VAL A 386 4.86 -17.58 0.55
CA VAL A 386 5.14 -17.06 -0.80
C VAL A 386 3.96 -17.30 -1.77
N PRO A 387 3.30 -18.47 -1.82
CA PRO A 387 2.15 -18.66 -2.70
C PRO A 387 0.98 -17.72 -2.38
N VAL A 388 0.73 -17.45 -1.09
CA VAL A 388 -0.32 -16.51 -0.64
C VAL A 388 0.06 -15.09 -1.05
N LEU A 389 1.30 -14.69 -0.81
CA LEU A 389 1.84 -13.38 -1.23
C LEU A 389 1.74 -13.20 -2.75
N MET A 390 2.15 -14.19 -3.53
CA MET A 390 2.04 -14.15 -5.00
C MET A 390 0.59 -14.04 -5.47
N ARG A 391 -0.34 -14.69 -4.79
CA ARG A 391 -1.78 -14.54 -5.07
C ARG A 391 -2.26 -13.12 -4.75
N LEU A 392 -1.84 -12.55 -3.62
CA LEU A 392 -2.15 -11.15 -3.25
C LEU A 392 -1.61 -10.17 -4.28
N LEU A 393 -0.34 -10.30 -4.65
CA LEU A 393 0.31 -9.45 -5.66
C LEU A 393 -0.39 -9.57 -7.02
N ARG A 394 -0.76 -10.79 -7.43
CA ARG A 394 -1.52 -10.99 -8.68
C ARG A 394 -2.92 -10.38 -8.62
N ASN A 395 -3.60 -10.46 -7.47
CA ASN A 395 -4.90 -9.82 -7.28
C ASN A 395 -4.79 -8.29 -7.27
N ALA A 396 -3.74 -7.75 -6.68
CA ALA A 396 -3.44 -6.31 -6.73
C ALA A 396 -3.07 -5.86 -8.16
N GLY A 397 -2.52 -6.76 -8.99
CA GLY A 397 -2.22 -6.48 -10.40
C GLY A 397 -1.26 -5.31 -10.56
N ALA A 398 -1.56 -4.42 -11.52
CA ALA A 398 -0.70 -3.30 -11.84
C ALA A 398 -0.61 -2.21 -10.73
N TYR A 399 -1.39 -2.31 -9.65
CA TYR A 399 -1.29 -1.35 -8.54
C TYR A 399 -0.02 -1.56 -7.72
N VAL A 400 0.56 -2.76 -7.73
CA VAL A 400 1.80 -3.09 -7.02
C VAL A 400 2.97 -2.20 -7.43
N ILE A 401 3.02 -1.77 -8.70
CA ILE A 401 4.11 -0.92 -9.19
C ILE A 401 4.23 0.40 -8.43
N PHE A 402 3.12 0.95 -7.94
CA PHE A 402 3.12 2.21 -7.21
C PHE A 402 3.76 2.10 -5.80
N PHE A 403 3.94 0.87 -5.32
CA PHE A 403 4.64 0.59 -4.06
C PHE A 403 6.15 0.33 -4.26
N ILE A 404 6.69 0.39 -5.48
CA ILE A 404 8.12 0.19 -5.74
C ILE A 404 8.99 1.13 -4.87
N PRO A 405 8.71 2.45 -4.76
CA PRO A 405 9.50 3.33 -3.90
C PRO A 405 9.53 2.87 -2.44
N TYR A 406 8.41 2.39 -1.93
CA TYR A 406 8.29 1.85 -0.58
C TYR A 406 9.10 0.55 -0.41
N PHE A 407 8.94 -0.42 -1.30
CA PHE A 407 9.66 -1.69 -1.20
C PHE A 407 11.19 -1.52 -1.31
N ILE A 408 11.65 -0.65 -2.20
CA ILE A 408 13.09 -0.32 -2.27
C ILE A 408 13.55 0.36 -0.98
N HIS A 409 12.73 1.26 -0.42
CA HIS A 409 13.09 1.96 0.81
C HIS A 409 13.28 1.01 1.99
N ILE A 410 12.36 0.07 2.23
CA ILE A 410 12.44 -0.87 3.36
C ILE A 410 13.58 -1.87 3.25
N VAL A 411 14.07 -2.18 2.04
CA VAL A 411 15.28 -3.03 1.88
C VAL A 411 16.52 -2.39 2.52
N PHE A 412 16.56 -1.06 2.63
CA PHE A 412 17.68 -0.32 3.22
C PHE A 412 17.42 0.14 4.67
N HIS A 413 16.31 -0.30 5.29
CA HIS A 413 15.92 0.10 6.64
C HIS A 413 15.34 -1.09 7.42
N ASN A 414 15.29 -0.94 8.74
CA ASN A 414 14.75 -1.95 9.66
C ASN A 414 13.24 -1.90 9.82
N SER A 415 12.57 -0.80 9.43
CA SER A 415 11.13 -0.70 9.59
C SER A 415 10.37 -1.12 8.33
N GLY A 416 9.27 -1.84 8.50
CA GLY A 416 8.44 -2.34 7.41
C GLY A 416 7.06 -2.81 7.90
N PRO A 417 6.29 -3.51 7.06
CA PRO A 417 4.89 -3.85 7.32
C PRO A 417 4.61 -4.55 8.65
N LEU A 418 5.53 -5.40 9.11
CA LEU A 418 5.40 -6.15 10.36
C LEU A 418 6.39 -5.67 11.43
N ASP A 419 6.90 -4.46 11.27
CA ASP A 419 7.80 -3.84 12.22
C ASP A 419 7.70 -2.32 12.11
N ASN A 420 7.15 -1.69 13.14
CA ASN A 420 7.04 -0.24 13.34
C ASN A 420 6.34 0.60 12.24
N ASP A 421 6.00 0.04 11.06
CA ASP A 421 5.29 0.75 9.99
C ASP A 421 3.81 0.35 9.94
N THR A 422 3.01 1.03 10.73
CA THR A 422 1.55 0.82 10.70
C THR A 422 0.87 1.52 9.51
N ILE A 423 1.52 2.49 8.86
CA ILE A 423 0.90 3.34 7.85
C ILE A 423 0.63 2.57 6.55
N ILE A 424 1.46 1.56 6.24
CA ILE A 424 1.21 0.68 5.09
C ILE A 424 -0.16 0.01 5.19
N TRP A 425 -0.61 -0.36 6.40
CA TRP A 425 -1.90 -1.01 6.61
C TRP A 425 -3.08 -0.05 6.42
N PHE A 426 -2.91 1.24 6.76
CA PHE A 426 -3.88 2.29 6.38
C PHE A 426 -4.03 2.39 4.87
N VAL A 427 -2.91 2.43 4.15
CA VAL A 427 -2.89 2.56 2.68
C VAL A 427 -3.52 1.34 2.02
N ILE A 428 -3.13 0.12 2.43
CA ILE A 428 -3.69 -1.12 1.90
C ILE A 428 -5.19 -1.22 2.23
N GLY A 429 -5.58 -0.90 3.47
CA GLY A 429 -6.98 -0.90 3.89
C GLY A 429 -7.84 0.04 3.05
N ALA A 430 -7.40 1.28 2.86
CA ALA A 430 -8.10 2.26 2.04
C ALA A 430 -8.19 1.86 0.55
N LEU A 431 -7.10 1.39 -0.04
CA LEU A 431 -7.07 0.95 -1.44
C LEU A 431 -7.91 -0.31 -1.69
N SER A 432 -7.98 -1.20 -0.71
CA SER A 432 -8.73 -2.45 -0.81
C SER A 432 -10.21 -2.30 -0.49
N ALA A 433 -10.65 -1.14 0.01
CA ALA A 433 -12.06 -0.82 0.13
C ALA A 433 -12.71 -1.03 -1.25
N ASN A 434 -13.27 -2.22 -1.47
CA ASN A 434 -13.72 -2.67 -2.78
C ASN A 434 -14.82 -1.76 -3.31
N VAL A 435 -14.52 -1.14 -4.44
CA VAL A 435 -15.49 -0.52 -5.33
C VAL A 435 -16.26 -1.65 -6.00
N VAL A 436 -17.24 -2.19 -5.33
CA VAL A 436 -18.26 -2.92 -6.05
C VAL A 436 -19.01 -1.87 -6.88
N ALA A 437 -18.54 -1.67 -8.12
CA ALA A 437 -19.36 -0.96 -9.09
C ALA A 437 -20.66 -1.77 -9.20
N ARG A 438 -21.71 -1.34 -8.49
CA ARG A 438 -23.05 -1.81 -8.78
C ARG A 438 -23.29 -1.47 -10.25
N ARG A 439 -23.10 -2.47 -11.13
CA ARG A 439 -23.71 -2.39 -12.47
C ARG A 439 -25.17 -2.08 -12.19
N LYS A 440 -25.57 -0.83 -12.41
CA LYS A 440 -27.01 -0.54 -12.50
C LYS A 440 -27.55 -1.65 -13.41
N PRO A 441 -28.50 -2.47 -12.94
CA PRO A 441 -29.08 -3.47 -13.80
C PRO A 441 -29.45 -2.72 -15.07
N ALA A 442 -28.90 -3.16 -16.20
CA ALA A 442 -29.24 -2.56 -17.48
C ALA A 442 -30.75 -2.49 -17.47
N ARG A 443 -31.31 -1.26 -17.42
CA ARG A 443 -32.73 -1.07 -17.46
C ARG A 443 -33.15 -1.94 -18.63
N ARG A 444 -33.72 -3.13 -18.35
CA ARG A 444 -34.39 -3.91 -19.38
C ARG A 444 -35.28 -2.91 -20.06
N ARG A 445 -34.83 -2.42 -21.23
CA ARG A 445 -35.71 -1.72 -22.12
C ARG A 445 -36.84 -2.72 -22.25
N ARG A 446 -37.94 -2.47 -21.50
CA ARG A 446 -39.20 -3.11 -21.79
C ARG A 446 -39.35 -2.81 -23.28
N PHE A 447 -39.19 -3.84 -24.07
CA PHE A 447 -39.64 -3.77 -25.45
C PHE A 447 -41.07 -3.27 -25.34
N ALA A 448 -41.27 -1.99 -25.62
CA ALA A 448 -42.58 -1.51 -25.87
C ALA A 448 -43.14 -2.44 -26.97
N PRO A 449 -44.32 -3.05 -26.76
CA PRO A 449 -44.89 -3.83 -27.80
C PRO A 449 -44.90 -2.93 -29.06
N ARG A 450 -44.23 -3.37 -30.11
CA ARG A 450 -44.38 -2.70 -31.42
C ARG A 450 -45.85 -2.64 -31.67
N GLU A 451 -46.44 -1.46 -31.63
CA GLU A 451 -47.75 -1.24 -32.21
C GLU A 451 -47.72 -1.80 -33.64
N PRO A 452 -48.69 -2.66 -34.02
CA PRO A 452 -48.76 -3.13 -35.38
C PRO A 452 -48.97 -1.91 -36.27
N SER A 453 -47.99 -1.64 -37.15
CA SER A 453 -48.13 -0.57 -38.15
C SER A 453 -49.37 -0.86 -39.00
N GLN A 454 -50.37 -0.02 -38.82
CA GLN A 454 -51.51 0.10 -39.74
C GLN A 454 -50.99 0.68 -41.07
N TYR A 455 -50.40 -0.18 -41.90
CA TYR A 455 -50.29 0.08 -43.33
C TYR A 455 -51.29 -0.82 -44.05
N GLY A 456 -52.48 -0.28 -44.33
CA GLY A 456 -53.38 -0.80 -45.27
C GLY A 456 -52.78 -0.73 -46.67
N GLY A 457 -52.54 -1.88 -47.25
CA GLY A 457 -52.25 -2.04 -48.68
C GLY A 457 -53.17 -3.17 -49.25
N PRO A 458 -53.66 -3.06 -50.49
CA PRO A 458 -54.85 -3.74 -50.93
C PRO A 458 -54.61 -5.24 -51.18
N ALA A 459 -55.72 -5.95 -51.00
CA ALA A 459 -55.90 -7.37 -51.26
C ALA A 459 -55.54 -7.77 -52.70
N LEU A 460 -54.73 -8.83 -52.83
CA LEU A 460 -54.73 -9.70 -53.99
C LEU A 460 -55.04 -11.11 -53.54
N ALA A 461 -56.15 -11.60 -54.00
CA ALA A 461 -56.64 -12.96 -53.86
C ALA A 461 -55.77 -13.94 -54.68
N GLY A 462 -55.52 -15.11 -54.15
CA GLY A 462 -54.89 -16.19 -54.92
C GLY A 462 -54.51 -17.39 -54.09
N ALA A 463 -55.47 -18.29 -53.98
CA ALA A 463 -55.35 -19.77 -54.04
C ALA A 463 -54.16 -20.52 -53.44
N GLY A 464 -54.48 -21.49 -52.59
CA GLY A 464 -53.84 -22.77 -52.76
C GLY A 464 -53.13 -23.39 -51.54
N ALA A 465 -53.88 -24.25 -50.89
CA ALA A 465 -53.48 -25.62 -50.50
C ALA A 465 -52.38 -25.91 -49.46
N SER A 466 -52.87 -26.55 -48.44
CA SER A 466 -52.33 -27.86 -47.94
C SER A 466 -51.19 -27.90 -46.94
N ALA A 467 -51.59 -28.33 -45.76
CA ALA A 467 -51.04 -29.46 -44.99
C ALA A 467 -49.58 -29.38 -44.50
N ASN A 468 -49.28 -29.33 -43.26
CA ASN A 468 -49.05 -30.51 -42.45
C ASN A 468 -48.51 -30.15 -41.04
N ARG A 469 -49.10 -30.76 -40.10
CA ARG A 469 -48.72 -30.99 -38.70
C ARG A 469 -47.25 -31.37 -38.56
N LEU A 470 -46.65 -30.90 -37.53
CA LEU A 470 -45.85 -31.76 -36.62
C LEU A 470 -45.71 -31.08 -35.25
N ARG A 471 -46.38 -31.69 -34.29
CA ARG A 471 -46.10 -31.53 -32.85
C ARG A 471 -44.80 -32.22 -32.58
N LEU A 472 -43.91 -31.59 -31.78
CA LEU A 472 -42.94 -32.31 -31.02
C LEU A 472 -42.84 -31.75 -29.60
N MET A 473 -43.00 -32.64 -28.71
CA MET A 473 -43.07 -32.65 -27.27
C MET A 473 -41.83 -32.07 -26.59
N SER A 474 -42.09 -31.35 -25.51
CA SER A 474 -41.11 -31.06 -24.47
C SER A 474 -40.97 -32.26 -23.51
N PRO A 475 -39.81 -32.53 -22.99
CA PRO A 475 -39.68 -33.34 -21.76
C PRO A 475 -39.47 -32.46 -20.54
N ARG A 476 -40.35 -32.62 -19.60
CA ARG A 476 -40.19 -32.27 -18.18
C ARG A 476 -39.08 -33.15 -17.57
N TYR A 477 -38.19 -32.57 -16.83
CA TYR A 477 -37.38 -33.25 -15.80
C TYR A 477 -37.67 -32.62 -14.46
N GLY A 478 -38.05 -33.26 -13.64
CA GLY A 478 -38.35 -33.96 -12.46
C GLY A 478 -37.34 -33.60 -11.35
N SER A 479 -37.92 -33.10 -10.27
CA SER A 479 -37.31 -32.91 -8.97
C SER A 479 -36.91 -34.28 -8.36
N LEU A 480 -35.68 -34.36 -7.81
CA LEU A 480 -35.30 -35.39 -6.87
C LEU A 480 -34.79 -34.72 -5.57
N GLN A 481 -35.65 -34.78 -4.57
CA GLN A 481 -35.28 -34.69 -3.17
C GLN A 481 -34.62 -36.01 -2.76
N ALA A 482 -33.44 -35.96 -2.19
CA ALA A 482 -32.91 -37.09 -1.42
C ALA A 482 -32.58 -36.63 -0.01
N ARG A 483 -33.38 -37.11 0.92
CA ARG A 483 -33.09 -37.18 2.36
C ARG A 483 -31.99 -38.22 2.60
N GLY A 484 -31.07 -37.88 3.48
CA GLY A 484 -30.09 -38.83 4.01
C GLY A 484 -29.61 -38.37 5.36
N GLY A 485 -30.21 -38.86 6.42
CA GLY A 485 -29.74 -38.67 7.77
C GLY A 485 -28.53 -39.54 8.08
N PHE A 486 -27.63 -39.05 8.89
CA PHE A 486 -26.65 -39.88 9.58
C PHE A 486 -26.64 -39.56 11.06
N ARG A 487 -26.83 -40.64 11.84
CA ARG A 487 -26.65 -40.71 13.32
C ARG A 487 -25.16 -40.88 13.61
N ALA A 488 -24.80 -40.32 14.75
CA ALA A 488 -23.54 -40.59 15.44
C ALA A 488 -23.43 -42.04 15.98
N PRO A 489 -22.27 -42.49 16.40
CA PRO A 489 -21.92 -42.43 17.82
C PRO A 489 -20.78 -41.45 18.11
#